data_2012f8ea03a9bf3247e1e47eec0ad9e2
#
_entry.id   2012f8ea03a9bf3247e1e47eec0ad9e2
#
_cell.length_a   1.000
_cell.length_b   1.000
_cell.length_c   1.000
_cell.angle_alpha   90.00
_cell.angle_beta   90.00
_cell.angle_gamma   90.00
#
_symmetry.space_group_name_H-M   'P 1'
#
loop_
_entity.id
_entity.type
_entity.pdbx_description
1 polymer ?
#
loop_
_entity_poly.entity_id
_entity_poly.type
_entity_poly.pdbx_seq_one_letter_code
_entity_poly.pdbx_strand_id
1 'polypeptide(L)'
;MVFDKQNYVPGNHPDLPPPPGTVGLVGWLKNNLFSSLSNSILTILSLYLLYILIQGGLSWFVVDAVVNANDKPSCRKIGDGACWAVIVKRFDQFIYGFYPLAERWRIDTSFFLLFIAAAPLLYPDIKFRKYMLIFSCFYPFIAFILIKGGVFNLLMIETNLFGGAMLTVIIGVTSIACSLPLGILLALGRQSRLKLVKLLSVCFIEFMRGVPLITLLFVASTMLNYFLPPGTNFNLLIRVIIMMTFFSAA
;
A
#
# COMPACT_ATOMS: atom_id res chain seq x y z
N MET A 1 18.11 -58.09 -3.89
CA MET A 1 17.43 -57.50 -2.73
C MET A 1 16.53 -58.56 -2.13
N VAL A 2 16.90 -59.09 -0.96
CA VAL A 2 16.14 -60.13 -0.26
C VAL A 2 15.00 -59.39 0.44
N PHE A 3 13.76 -59.58 -0.01
CA PHE A 3 12.58 -59.09 0.69
C PHE A 3 12.40 -59.97 1.93
N ASP A 4 12.68 -59.41 3.08
CA ASP A 4 12.39 -60.01 4.38
C ASP A 4 10.86 -60.13 4.53
N LYS A 5 10.35 -61.35 4.56
CA LYS A 5 8.94 -61.66 4.80
C LYS A 5 8.61 -61.41 6.28
N GLN A 6 8.59 -60.18 6.70
CA GLN A 6 8.01 -59.82 7.99
C GLN A 6 6.48 -59.91 7.89
N ASN A 7 5.88 -60.68 8.81
CA ASN A 7 4.43 -60.78 8.96
C ASN A 7 3.87 -59.42 9.40
N TYR A 8 3.45 -58.59 8.44
CA TYR A 8 2.77 -57.36 8.72
C TYR A 8 1.30 -57.61 9.08
N VAL A 9 0.83 -56.95 10.15
CA VAL A 9 -0.59 -56.91 10.50
C VAL A 9 -1.32 -56.14 9.41
N PRO A 10 -2.46 -56.61 8.87
CA PRO A 10 -3.22 -55.88 7.86
C PRO A 10 -3.57 -54.47 8.33
N GLY A 11 -3.14 -53.43 7.60
CA GLY A 11 -3.31 -52.02 7.93
C GLY A 11 -2.09 -51.31 8.54
N ASN A 12 -1.00 -52.02 8.86
CA ASN A 12 0.21 -51.45 9.48
C ASN A 12 1.45 -51.74 8.62
N HIS A 13 1.45 -51.28 7.37
CA HIS A 13 2.64 -51.29 6.53
C HIS A 13 3.56 -50.13 6.90
N PRO A 14 4.89 -50.36 7.03
CA PRO A 14 5.83 -49.25 7.08
C PRO A 14 5.71 -48.46 5.79
N ASP A 15 5.67 -47.13 5.90
CA ASP A 15 5.63 -46.22 4.74
C ASP A 15 6.84 -46.51 3.85
N LEU A 16 6.59 -47.13 2.70
CA LEU A 16 7.62 -47.35 1.69
C LEU A 16 8.11 -46.00 1.20
N PRO A 17 9.44 -45.82 1.08
CA PRO A 17 9.95 -44.59 0.52
C PRO A 17 9.34 -44.36 -0.86
N PRO A 18 8.87 -43.12 -1.15
CA PRO A 18 8.24 -42.82 -2.43
C PRO A 18 9.20 -43.15 -3.59
N PRO A 19 8.67 -43.59 -4.75
CA PRO A 19 9.50 -43.94 -5.90
C PRO A 19 10.47 -42.82 -6.28
N PRO A 20 11.73 -43.15 -6.66
CA PRO A 20 12.69 -42.15 -7.09
C PRO A 20 12.14 -41.37 -8.29
N GLY A 21 12.14 -40.07 -8.20
CA GLY A 21 11.60 -39.13 -9.22
C GLY A 21 10.16 -38.69 -9.02
N THR A 22 9.47 -39.12 -7.95
CA THR A 22 8.14 -38.58 -7.59
C THR A 22 8.21 -37.53 -6.48
N VAL A 23 9.36 -37.42 -5.79
CA VAL A 23 9.59 -36.52 -4.66
C VAL A 23 10.71 -35.54 -4.99
N GLY A 24 10.66 -34.36 -4.35
CA GLY A 24 11.63 -33.31 -4.58
C GLY A 24 11.32 -32.48 -5.83
N LEU A 25 12.28 -31.68 -6.24
CA LEU A 25 12.14 -30.70 -7.31
C LEU A 25 11.82 -31.36 -8.66
N VAL A 26 12.43 -32.51 -8.95
CA VAL A 26 12.20 -33.25 -10.19
C VAL A 26 10.80 -33.87 -10.24
N GLY A 27 10.33 -34.45 -9.13
CA GLY A 27 8.96 -34.95 -9.03
C GLY A 27 7.92 -33.86 -9.16
N TRP A 28 8.16 -32.71 -8.53
CA TRP A 28 7.28 -31.55 -8.62
C TRP A 28 7.19 -31.01 -10.06
N LEU A 29 8.34 -30.83 -10.74
CA LEU A 29 8.39 -30.38 -12.14
C LEU A 29 7.61 -31.34 -13.06
N LYS A 30 7.86 -32.63 -12.93
CA LYS A 30 7.21 -33.65 -13.74
C LYS A 30 5.69 -33.66 -13.53
N ASN A 31 5.24 -33.59 -12.28
CA ASN A 31 3.82 -33.70 -11.96
C ASN A 31 3.04 -32.41 -12.24
N ASN A 32 3.66 -31.23 -12.15
CA ASN A 32 2.96 -29.95 -12.31
C ASN A 32 3.18 -29.31 -13.69
N LEU A 33 4.38 -29.41 -14.26
CA LEU A 33 4.71 -28.75 -15.52
C LEU A 33 4.68 -29.68 -16.72
N PHE A 34 5.02 -30.96 -16.54
CA PHE A 34 5.12 -31.96 -17.61
C PHE A 34 4.22 -33.17 -17.39
N SER A 35 3.07 -32.97 -16.73
CA SER A 35 2.13 -34.06 -16.40
C SER A 35 1.37 -34.60 -17.60
N SER A 36 1.18 -33.81 -18.65
CA SER A 36 0.50 -34.18 -19.90
C SER A 36 1.16 -33.51 -21.11
N LEU A 37 0.84 -33.98 -22.30
CA LEU A 37 1.35 -33.35 -23.55
C LEU A 37 0.95 -31.87 -23.64
N SER A 38 -0.31 -31.57 -23.34
CA SER A 38 -0.82 -30.19 -23.33
C SER A 38 -0.07 -29.31 -22.31
N ASN A 39 0.14 -29.79 -21.09
CA ASN A 39 0.89 -29.05 -20.06
C ASN A 39 2.34 -28.86 -20.46
N SER A 40 2.96 -29.85 -21.10
CA SER A 40 4.34 -29.74 -21.60
C SER A 40 4.47 -28.67 -22.68
N ILE A 41 3.55 -28.65 -23.64
CA ILE A 41 3.53 -27.62 -24.69
C ILE A 41 3.33 -26.21 -24.09
N LEU A 42 2.33 -26.07 -23.19
CA LEU A 42 2.08 -24.80 -22.51
C LEU A 42 3.28 -24.35 -21.68
N THR A 43 3.96 -25.27 -20.99
CA THR A 43 5.16 -24.95 -20.21
C THR A 43 6.30 -24.45 -21.09
N ILE A 44 6.57 -25.13 -22.21
CA ILE A 44 7.62 -24.72 -23.14
C ILE A 44 7.28 -23.35 -23.76
N LEU A 45 6.04 -23.15 -24.18
CA LEU A 45 5.58 -21.86 -24.74
C LEU A 45 5.72 -20.73 -23.71
N SER A 46 5.31 -21.00 -22.47
CA SER A 46 5.41 -20.01 -21.38
C SER A 46 6.85 -19.68 -21.04
N LEU A 47 7.73 -20.66 -20.99
CA LEU A 47 9.16 -20.46 -20.74
C LEU A 47 9.82 -19.67 -21.88
N TYR A 48 9.46 -19.97 -23.13
CA TYR A 48 9.95 -19.20 -24.28
C TYR A 48 9.49 -17.74 -24.25
N LEU A 49 8.20 -17.50 -23.98
CA LEU A 49 7.67 -16.16 -23.82
C LEU A 49 8.36 -15.41 -22.68
N LEU A 50 8.54 -16.08 -21.54
CA LEU A 50 9.21 -15.53 -20.37
C LEU A 50 10.68 -15.19 -20.68
N TYR A 51 11.37 -16.03 -21.43
CA TYR A 51 12.74 -15.78 -21.88
C TYR A 51 12.83 -14.50 -22.73
N ILE A 52 11.94 -14.34 -23.74
CA ILE A 52 11.92 -13.14 -24.58
C ILE A 52 11.61 -11.88 -23.74
N LEU A 53 10.62 -11.96 -22.84
CA LEU A 53 10.24 -10.84 -21.96
C LEU A 53 11.37 -10.47 -21.00
N ILE A 54 12.03 -11.45 -20.41
CA ILE A 54 13.16 -11.20 -19.50
C ILE A 54 14.34 -10.63 -20.27
N GLN A 55 14.70 -11.19 -21.42
CA GLN A 55 15.81 -10.70 -22.23
C GLN A 55 15.58 -9.26 -22.69
N GLY A 56 14.40 -8.98 -23.27
CA GLY A 56 14.04 -7.62 -23.69
C GLY A 56 13.92 -6.65 -22.51
N GLY A 57 13.34 -7.12 -21.41
CA GLY A 57 13.24 -6.33 -20.19
C GLY A 57 14.60 -6.00 -19.59
N LEU A 58 15.49 -6.98 -19.42
CA LEU A 58 16.82 -6.78 -18.88
C LEU A 58 17.65 -5.85 -19.76
N SER A 59 17.60 -6.02 -21.09
CA SER A 59 18.26 -5.11 -22.03
C SER A 59 17.78 -3.68 -21.78
N TRP A 60 16.47 -3.45 -21.83
CA TRP A 60 15.89 -2.11 -21.70
C TRP A 60 16.06 -1.49 -20.30
N PHE A 61 15.86 -2.28 -19.22
CA PHE A 61 15.90 -1.78 -17.84
C PHE A 61 17.31 -1.61 -17.28
N VAL A 62 18.28 -2.42 -17.73
CA VAL A 62 19.60 -2.52 -17.11
C VAL A 62 20.72 -2.22 -18.10
N VAL A 63 20.78 -2.95 -19.23
CA VAL A 63 21.94 -2.87 -20.14
C VAL A 63 21.97 -1.54 -20.89
N ASP A 64 20.85 -1.15 -21.50
CA ASP A 64 20.71 0.07 -22.29
C ASP A 64 20.22 1.25 -21.46
N ALA A 65 20.10 1.06 -20.15
CA ALA A 65 19.56 2.05 -19.24
C ALA A 65 20.51 3.24 -19.04
N VAL A 66 19.95 4.44 -19.10
CA VAL A 66 20.70 5.68 -18.92
C VAL A 66 20.48 6.20 -17.48
N VAL A 67 21.54 6.17 -16.68
CA VAL A 67 21.52 6.61 -15.28
C VAL A 67 21.93 8.08 -15.14
N ASN A 68 22.87 8.55 -15.97
CA ASN A 68 23.44 9.89 -15.91
C ASN A 68 23.00 10.71 -17.12
N ALA A 69 21.92 11.49 -16.97
CA ALA A 69 21.51 12.48 -17.96
C ALA A 69 20.95 13.71 -17.24
N ASN A 70 21.04 14.89 -17.89
CA ASN A 70 20.56 16.14 -17.28
C ASN A 70 19.08 16.34 -17.48
N ASP A 71 18.53 15.89 -18.59
CA ASP A 71 17.14 16.03 -18.98
C ASP A 71 16.69 14.86 -19.87
N LYS A 72 15.39 14.81 -20.16
CA LYS A 72 14.79 13.76 -20.98
C LYS A 72 15.34 13.73 -22.43
N PRO A 73 15.57 14.87 -23.12
CA PRO A 73 16.20 14.87 -24.43
C PRO A 73 17.62 14.30 -24.42
N SER A 74 18.42 14.60 -23.40
CA SER A 74 19.77 14.06 -23.24
C SER A 74 19.77 12.54 -23.03
N CYS A 75 18.79 12.00 -22.29
CA CYS A 75 18.62 10.58 -22.09
C CYS A 75 18.45 9.83 -23.43
N ARG A 76 17.56 10.34 -24.29
CA ARG A 76 17.27 9.73 -25.61
C ARG A 76 18.43 9.80 -26.60
N LYS A 77 19.39 10.72 -26.39
CA LYS A 77 20.59 10.81 -27.21
C LYS A 77 21.65 9.80 -26.80
N ILE A 78 21.66 9.36 -25.55
CA ILE A 78 22.65 8.45 -24.99
C ILE A 78 22.26 6.98 -25.22
N GLY A 79 20.96 6.66 -25.13
CA GLY A 79 20.49 5.29 -25.33
C GLY A 79 18.97 5.19 -25.45
N ASP A 80 18.51 4.04 -25.95
CA ASP A 80 17.09 3.72 -26.16
C ASP A 80 16.44 3.01 -24.95
N GLY A 81 17.22 2.75 -23.91
CA GLY A 81 16.77 2.07 -22.69
C GLY A 81 16.05 2.98 -21.69
N ALA A 82 15.77 2.44 -20.52
CA ALA A 82 15.12 3.13 -19.44
C ALA A 82 15.95 4.32 -18.93
N CYS A 83 15.32 5.49 -18.80
CA CYS A 83 15.99 6.69 -18.30
C CYS A 83 15.87 6.80 -16.78
N TRP A 84 16.72 6.13 -16.03
CA TRP A 84 16.78 6.19 -14.57
C TRP A 84 17.25 7.54 -14.01
N ALA A 85 17.97 8.31 -14.84
CA ALA A 85 18.40 9.67 -14.46
C ALA A 85 17.25 10.55 -13.97
N VAL A 86 16.05 10.39 -14.53
CA VAL A 86 14.85 11.14 -14.10
C VAL A 86 14.47 10.78 -12.66
N ILE A 87 14.53 9.49 -12.30
CA ILE A 87 14.22 9.03 -10.96
C ILE A 87 15.24 9.57 -9.96
N VAL A 88 16.52 9.45 -10.27
CA VAL A 88 17.60 9.94 -9.38
C VAL A 88 17.46 11.44 -9.14
N LYS A 89 17.23 12.25 -10.19
CA LYS A 89 17.10 13.70 -10.06
C LYS A 89 15.81 14.18 -9.43
N ARG A 90 14.74 13.39 -9.54
CA ARG A 90 13.42 13.72 -8.98
C ARG A 90 13.09 12.95 -7.70
N PHE A 91 14.07 12.21 -7.15
CA PHE A 91 13.85 11.38 -5.98
C PHE A 91 13.29 12.17 -4.79
N ASP A 92 13.85 13.33 -4.54
CA ASP A 92 13.35 14.24 -3.51
C ASP A 92 11.90 14.65 -3.74
N GLN A 93 11.51 14.88 -5.00
CA GLN A 93 10.14 15.22 -5.35
C GLN A 93 9.18 14.04 -5.15
N PHE A 94 9.64 12.79 -5.36
CA PHE A 94 8.84 11.59 -5.05
C PHE A 94 8.60 11.41 -3.55
N ILE A 95 9.54 11.85 -2.71
CA ILE A 95 9.39 11.75 -1.24
C ILE A 95 8.61 12.94 -0.68
N TYR A 96 9.07 14.16 -0.96
CA TYR A 96 8.61 15.39 -0.31
C TYR A 96 7.67 16.26 -1.15
N GLY A 97 7.44 15.91 -2.42
CA GLY A 97 6.69 16.76 -3.34
C GLY A 97 7.38 18.09 -3.60
N PHE A 98 6.66 19.17 -3.43
CA PHE A 98 7.18 20.55 -3.57
C PHE A 98 7.47 21.22 -2.22
N TYR A 99 7.59 20.46 -1.16
CA TYR A 99 7.85 20.96 0.17
C TYR A 99 9.21 21.68 0.23
N PRO A 100 9.32 22.87 0.89
CA PRO A 100 10.55 23.67 0.94
C PRO A 100 11.73 22.88 1.52
N LEU A 101 12.89 22.96 0.86
CA LEU A 101 14.10 22.23 1.23
C LEU A 101 14.54 22.48 2.69
N ALA A 102 14.48 23.75 3.13
CA ALA A 102 14.88 24.13 4.48
C ALA A 102 14.04 23.50 5.59
N GLU A 103 12.81 23.10 5.26
CA GLU A 103 11.81 22.63 6.23
C GLU A 103 11.57 21.11 6.16
N ARG A 104 12.27 20.38 5.30
CA ARG A 104 12.10 18.92 5.12
C ARG A 104 12.37 18.11 6.38
N TRP A 105 13.23 18.59 7.25
CA TRP A 105 13.50 17.98 8.55
C TRP A 105 12.22 17.73 9.38
N ARG A 106 11.17 18.54 9.19
CA ARG A 106 9.87 18.37 9.87
C ARG A 106 9.17 17.10 9.41
N ILE A 107 9.25 16.81 8.12
CA ILE A 107 8.67 15.60 7.52
C ILE A 107 9.42 14.37 8.02
N ASP A 108 10.76 14.42 7.99
CA ASP A 108 11.60 13.31 8.47
C ASP A 108 11.35 13.03 9.94
N THR A 109 11.28 14.10 10.76
CA THR A 109 10.92 13.99 12.17
C THR A 109 9.52 13.42 12.36
N SER A 110 8.54 13.86 11.58
CA SER A 110 7.17 13.34 11.63
C SER A 110 7.12 11.86 11.26
N PHE A 111 7.83 11.43 10.23
CA PHE A 111 7.91 10.01 9.84
C PHE A 111 8.60 9.16 10.90
N PHE A 112 9.67 9.67 11.49
CA PHE A 112 10.33 8.97 12.61
C PHE A 112 9.38 8.79 13.80
N LEU A 113 8.65 9.85 14.18
CA LEU A 113 7.64 9.80 15.24
C LEU A 113 6.46 8.87 14.88
N LEU A 114 6.12 8.73 13.59
CA LEU A 114 5.11 7.77 13.13
C LEU A 114 5.51 6.33 13.46
N PHE A 115 6.76 5.94 13.23
CA PHE A 115 7.24 4.60 13.58
C PHE A 115 7.17 4.36 15.10
N ILE A 116 7.52 5.37 15.90
CA ILE A 116 7.39 5.29 17.37
C ILE A 116 5.92 5.15 17.77
N ALA A 117 5.03 5.91 17.15
CA ALA A 117 3.60 5.85 17.43
C ALA A 117 2.96 4.52 16.97
N ALA A 118 3.45 3.92 15.90
CA ALA A 118 2.97 2.63 15.39
C ALA A 118 3.48 1.43 16.21
N ALA A 119 4.65 1.55 16.84
CA ALA A 119 5.28 0.46 17.58
C ALA A 119 4.38 -0.23 18.65
N PRO A 120 3.64 0.49 19.53
CA PRO A 120 2.79 -0.15 20.54
C PRO A 120 1.53 -0.82 19.96
N LEU A 121 1.17 -0.51 18.71
CA LEU A 121 0.07 -1.15 18.00
C LEU A 121 0.51 -2.49 17.40
N LEU A 122 1.78 -2.57 16.95
CA LEU A 122 2.36 -3.75 16.31
C LEU A 122 2.90 -4.76 17.32
N TYR A 123 3.48 -4.27 18.42
CA TYR A 123 4.15 -5.11 19.42
C TYR A 123 3.46 -5.00 20.78
N PRO A 124 2.70 -6.02 21.23
CA PRO A 124 1.96 -5.98 22.49
C PRO A 124 2.86 -6.04 23.73
N ASP A 125 4.09 -6.54 23.61
CA ASP A 125 4.98 -6.85 24.74
C ASP A 125 5.91 -5.71 25.20
N ILE A 126 5.71 -4.49 24.65
CA ILE A 126 6.55 -3.33 25.00
C ILE A 126 6.28 -2.88 26.45
N LYS A 127 7.33 -2.79 27.28
CA LYS A 127 7.24 -2.41 28.71
C LYS A 127 6.46 -1.12 28.98
N PHE A 128 6.54 -0.10 28.13
CA PHE A 128 5.87 1.20 28.27
C PHE A 128 4.67 1.37 27.35
N ARG A 129 4.04 0.28 26.91
CA ARG A 129 2.95 0.28 25.94
C ARG A 129 1.84 1.28 26.23
N LYS A 130 1.41 1.39 27.51
CA LYS A 130 0.33 2.31 27.92
C LYS A 130 0.65 3.78 27.58
N TYR A 131 1.86 4.23 27.89
CA TYR A 131 2.28 5.61 27.60
C TYR A 131 2.49 5.84 26.10
N MET A 132 3.01 4.85 25.40
CA MET A 132 3.17 4.91 23.94
C MET A 132 1.81 4.92 23.21
N LEU A 133 0.79 4.24 23.70
CA LEU A 133 -0.58 4.31 23.16
C LEU A 133 -1.19 5.70 23.35
N ILE A 134 -0.93 6.36 24.48
CA ILE A 134 -1.33 7.76 24.69
C ILE A 134 -0.63 8.66 23.66
N PHE A 135 0.68 8.47 23.47
CA PHE A 135 1.43 9.18 22.43
C PHE A 135 0.86 8.93 21.03
N SER A 136 0.52 7.68 20.69
CA SER A 136 -0.09 7.33 19.39
C SER A 136 -1.41 8.09 19.14
N CYS A 137 -2.21 8.29 20.20
CA CYS A 137 -3.45 9.04 20.11
C CYS A 137 -3.21 10.54 19.82
N PHE A 138 -2.15 11.14 20.39
CA PHE A 138 -1.80 12.54 20.17
C PHE A 138 -0.93 12.77 18.92
N TYR A 139 -0.32 11.72 18.39
CA TYR A 139 0.58 11.81 17.23
C TYR A 139 -0.02 12.54 16.02
N PRO A 140 -1.27 12.32 15.57
CA PRO A 140 -1.82 13.03 14.42
C PRO A 140 -1.84 14.55 14.59
N PHE A 141 -2.09 15.04 15.81
CA PHE A 141 -2.05 16.47 16.12
C PHE A 141 -0.64 17.03 16.08
N ILE A 142 0.33 16.28 16.64
CA ILE A 142 1.74 16.66 16.62
C ILE A 142 2.24 16.71 15.18
N ALA A 143 1.95 15.69 14.38
CA ALA A 143 2.32 15.62 12.98
C ALA A 143 1.71 16.77 12.16
N PHE A 144 0.43 17.09 12.39
CA PHE A 144 -0.23 18.19 11.72
C PHE A 144 0.45 19.55 12.03
N ILE A 145 0.73 19.84 13.30
CA ILE A 145 1.42 21.07 13.71
C ILE A 145 2.84 21.12 13.12
N LEU A 146 3.55 20.01 13.13
CA LEU A 146 4.92 19.94 12.62
C LEU A 146 4.98 20.18 11.11
N ILE A 147 4.10 19.51 10.35
CA ILE A 147 4.13 19.55 8.88
C ILE A 147 3.53 20.87 8.34
N LYS A 148 2.39 21.32 8.88
CA LYS A 148 1.75 22.55 8.42
C LYS A 148 2.45 23.81 8.94
N GLY A 149 2.97 23.76 10.18
CA GLY A 149 3.54 24.94 10.86
C GLY A 149 2.47 25.93 11.30
N GLY A 150 2.86 27.19 11.44
CA GLY A 150 1.99 28.28 11.89
C GLY A 150 1.88 28.42 13.41
N VAL A 151 2.45 27.50 14.17
CA VAL A 151 2.54 27.50 15.64
C VAL A 151 4.00 27.32 16.05
N PHE A 152 4.38 27.75 17.24
CA PHE A 152 5.75 27.66 17.78
C PHE A 152 6.83 28.29 16.87
N ASN A 153 6.51 29.41 16.23
CA ASN A 153 7.40 30.11 15.30
C ASN A 153 7.84 29.28 14.07
N LEU A 154 7.09 28.23 13.74
CA LEU A 154 7.32 27.43 12.55
C LEU A 154 6.68 28.13 11.33
N LEU A 155 7.40 28.21 10.21
CA LEU A 155 6.89 28.74 8.97
C LEU A 155 5.64 27.97 8.53
N MET A 156 4.56 28.68 8.24
CA MET A 156 3.34 28.06 7.72
C MET A 156 3.53 27.66 6.26
N ILE A 157 3.27 26.39 5.95
CA ILE A 157 3.43 25.83 4.62
C ILE A 157 2.05 25.48 4.07
N GLU A 158 1.80 25.94 2.84
CA GLU A 158 0.53 25.66 2.16
C GLU A 158 0.44 24.19 1.73
N THR A 159 -0.76 23.64 1.88
CA THR A 159 -1.02 22.22 1.58
C THR A 159 -0.98 21.88 0.08
N ASN A 160 -1.00 22.89 -0.80
CA ASN A 160 -0.79 22.73 -2.25
C ASN A 160 0.65 22.30 -2.61
N LEU A 161 1.61 22.54 -1.71
CA LEU A 161 3.00 22.11 -1.85
C LEU A 161 3.23 20.68 -1.37
N PHE A 162 2.24 20.08 -0.70
CA PHE A 162 2.33 18.69 -0.26
C PHE A 162 2.22 17.73 -1.45
N GLY A 163 3.11 16.76 -1.50
CA GLY A 163 3.14 15.81 -2.60
C GLY A 163 3.98 14.58 -2.29
N GLY A 164 4.10 13.69 -3.28
CA GLY A 164 4.91 12.48 -3.16
C GLY A 164 4.44 11.52 -2.06
N ALA A 165 5.37 10.72 -1.56
CA ALA A 165 5.11 9.74 -0.52
C ALA A 165 4.61 10.38 0.79
N MET A 166 5.10 11.59 1.12
CA MET A 166 4.65 12.36 2.26
C MET A 166 3.12 12.55 2.25
N LEU A 167 2.56 13.01 1.13
CA LEU A 167 1.12 13.25 1.00
C LEU A 167 0.33 11.95 1.15
N THR A 168 0.82 10.86 0.56
CA THR A 168 0.19 9.53 0.65
C THR A 168 0.15 9.05 2.10
N VAL A 169 1.25 9.20 2.84
CA VAL A 169 1.31 8.80 4.25
C VAL A 169 0.40 9.67 5.11
N ILE A 170 0.36 10.99 4.89
CA ILE A 170 -0.53 11.90 5.63
C ILE A 170 -1.99 11.48 5.42
N ILE A 171 -2.42 11.32 4.17
CA ILE A 171 -3.80 10.92 3.85
C ILE A 171 -4.11 9.54 4.44
N GLY A 172 -3.23 8.55 4.23
CA GLY A 172 -3.42 7.19 4.69
C GLY A 172 -3.54 7.10 6.22
N VAL A 173 -2.56 7.64 6.94
CA VAL A 173 -2.54 7.57 8.42
C VAL A 173 -3.73 8.32 9.04
N THR A 174 -4.01 9.53 8.57
CA THR A 174 -5.13 10.32 9.12
C THR A 174 -6.48 9.68 8.80
N SER A 175 -6.67 9.19 7.58
CA SER A 175 -7.93 8.53 7.19
C SER A 175 -8.17 7.23 7.96
N ILE A 176 -7.14 6.39 8.13
CA ILE A 176 -7.23 5.16 8.91
C ILE A 176 -7.51 5.46 10.38
N ALA A 177 -6.80 6.42 10.98
CA ALA A 177 -7.01 6.80 12.37
C ALA A 177 -8.44 7.32 12.62
N CYS A 178 -8.96 8.15 11.71
CA CYS A 178 -10.32 8.69 11.81
C CYS A 178 -11.41 7.66 11.42
N SER A 179 -11.10 6.71 10.56
CA SER A 179 -12.06 5.68 10.13
C SER A 179 -12.41 4.69 11.25
N LEU A 180 -11.48 4.44 12.16
CA LEU A 180 -11.67 3.45 13.24
C LEU A 180 -12.86 3.80 14.16
N PRO A 181 -12.95 4.99 14.79
CA PRO A 181 -14.10 5.35 15.60
C PRO A 181 -15.40 5.41 14.78
N LEU A 182 -15.33 5.91 13.55
CA LEU A 182 -16.49 5.99 12.66
C LEU A 182 -16.99 4.58 12.26
N GLY A 183 -16.08 3.68 11.94
CA GLY A 183 -16.39 2.28 11.61
C GLY A 183 -17.01 1.54 12.79
N ILE A 184 -16.54 1.79 14.02
CA ILE A 184 -17.17 1.24 15.24
C ILE A 184 -18.60 1.76 15.38
N LEU A 185 -18.84 3.06 15.19
CA LEU A 185 -20.18 3.63 15.25
C LEU A 185 -21.12 3.03 14.19
N LEU A 186 -20.64 2.87 12.95
CA LEU A 186 -21.40 2.25 11.87
C LEU A 186 -21.70 0.77 12.16
N ALA A 187 -20.75 0.03 12.69
CA ALA A 187 -20.93 -1.37 13.07
C ALA A 187 -21.98 -1.52 14.19
N LEU A 188 -21.93 -0.67 15.21
CA LEU A 188 -22.95 -0.62 16.28
C LEU A 188 -24.31 -0.20 15.73
N GLY A 189 -24.34 0.79 14.81
CA GLY A 189 -25.56 1.22 14.15
C GLY A 189 -26.21 0.11 13.33
N ARG A 190 -25.43 -0.69 12.62
CA ARG A 190 -25.90 -1.88 11.88
C ARG A 190 -26.54 -2.93 12.77
N GLN A 191 -26.08 -3.07 14.02
CA GLN A 191 -26.62 -4.00 15.02
C GLN A 191 -27.75 -3.40 15.89
N SER A 192 -28.06 -2.13 15.70
CA SER A 192 -29.06 -1.42 16.51
C SER A 192 -30.46 -2.02 16.38
N ARG A 193 -31.22 -2.01 17.50
CA ARG A 193 -32.64 -2.36 17.52
C ARG A 193 -33.52 -1.26 16.90
N LEU A 194 -33.01 -0.03 16.80
CA LEU A 194 -33.71 1.11 16.17
C LEU A 194 -33.67 0.95 14.65
N LYS A 195 -34.83 0.70 14.06
CA LYS A 195 -34.94 0.44 12.60
C LYS A 195 -34.33 1.55 11.73
N LEU A 196 -34.51 2.83 12.12
CA LEU A 196 -33.99 3.97 11.39
C LEU A 196 -32.45 4.01 11.43
N VAL A 197 -31.85 3.83 12.61
CA VAL A 197 -30.38 3.82 12.80
C VAL A 197 -29.75 2.68 12.00
N LYS A 198 -30.34 1.49 12.09
CA LYS A 198 -29.91 0.32 11.33
C LYS A 198 -29.97 0.59 9.83
N LEU A 199 -31.11 1.10 9.33
CA LEU A 199 -31.30 1.39 7.91
C LEU A 199 -30.26 2.38 7.40
N LEU A 200 -30.07 3.51 8.09
CA LEU A 200 -29.09 4.53 7.70
C LEU A 200 -27.66 3.98 7.68
N SER A 201 -27.28 3.21 8.71
CA SER A 201 -25.95 2.62 8.78
C SER A 201 -25.71 1.61 7.65
N VAL A 202 -26.68 0.74 7.36
CA VAL A 202 -26.57 -0.24 6.27
C VAL A 202 -26.53 0.47 4.92
N CYS A 203 -27.43 1.41 4.64
CA CYS A 203 -27.41 2.17 3.39
C CYS A 203 -26.09 2.89 3.16
N PHE A 204 -25.55 3.53 4.21
CA PHE A 204 -24.24 4.20 4.10
C PHE A 204 -23.10 3.22 3.78
N ILE A 205 -23.03 2.11 4.51
CA ILE A 205 -21.99 1.08 4.29
C ILE A 205 -22.09 0.52 2.87
N GLU A 206 -23.27 0.09 2.45
CA GLU A 206 -23.47 -0.52 1.12
C GLU A 206 -23.21 0.49 -0.01
N PHE A 207 -23.62 1.76 0.16
CA PHE A 207 -23.33 2.83 -0.78
C PHE A 207 -21.83 3.07 -0.93
N MET A 208 -21.11 3.25 0.19
CA MET A 208 -19.66 3.51 0.16
C MET A 208 -18.86 2.35 -0.43
N ARG A 209 -19.27 1.11 -0.17
CA ARG A 209 -18.62 -0.10 -0.71
C ARG A 209 -19.01 -0.40 -2.15
N GLY A 210 -20.20 0.03 -2.59
CA GLY A 210 -20.67 -0.17 -3.95
C GLY A 210 -20.08 0.80 -4.97
N VAL A 211 -19.62 1.97 -4.54
CA VAL A 211 -19.07 2.99 -5.43
C VAL A 211 -17.53 2.87 -5.48
N PRO A 212 -16.92 2.86 -6.68
CA PRO A 212 -15.46 2.88 -6.79
C PRO A 212 -14.84 4.10 -6.09
N LEU A 213 -13.77 3.89 -5.34
CA LEU A 213 -13.08 4.95 -4.58
C LEU A 213 -12.71 6.15 -5.46
N ILE A 214 -12.28 5.91 -6.69
CA ILE A 214 -11.88 6.97 -7.63
C ILE A 214 -13.04 7.93 -7.94
N THR A 215 -14.26 7.41 -8.07
CA THR A 215 -15.48 8.20 -8.29
C THR A 215 -15.79 9.07 -7.08
N LEU A 216 -15.67 8.51 -5.86
CA LEU A 216 -15.87 9.26 -4.61
C LEU A 216 -14.86 10.39 -4.47
N LEU A 217 -13.58 10.14 -4.79
CA LEU A 217 -12.54 11.17 -4.76
C LEU A 217 -12.76 12.25 -5.80
N PHE A 218 -13.25 11.89 -7.00
CA PHE A 218 -13.62 12.87 -8.03
C PHE A 218 -14.78 13.75 -7.56
N VAL A 219 -15.82 13.18 -6.99
CA VAL A 219 -16.95 13.92 -6.39
C VAL A 219 -16.45 14.85 -5.28
N ALA A 220 -15.59 14.38 -4.39
CA ALA A 220 -15.01 15.20 -3.33
C ALA A 220 -14.17 16.37 -3.85
N SER A 221 -13.36 16.12 -4.87
CA SER A 221 -12.44 17.14 -5.40
C SER A 221 -13.16 18.24 -6.20
N THR A 222 -14.14 17.85 -7.01
CA THR A 222 -14.80 18.77 -7.96
C THR A 222 -16.19 19.20 -7.51
N MET A 223 -17.05 18.26 -7.09
CA MET A 223 -18.46 18.55 -6.84
C MET A 223 -18.76 19.10 -5.45
N LEU A 224 -17.94 18.78 -4.43
CA LEU A 224 -18.23 19.21 -3.06
C LEU A 224 -18.33 20.75 -2.92
N ASN A 225 -17.57 21.48 -3.72
CA ASN A 225 -17.67 22.95 -3.75
C ASN A 225 -19.03 23.49 -4.20
N TYR A 226 -19.73 22.74 -5.06
CA TYR A 226 -21.06 23.16 -5.55
C TYR A 226 -22.16 22.94 -4.50
N PHE A 227 -21.94 22.05 -3.54
CA PHE A 227 -22.89 21.78 -2.46
C PHE A 227 -22.67 22.68 -1.23
N LEU A 228 -21.55 23.40 -1.19
CA LEU A 228 -21.24 24.28 -0.07
C LEU A 228 -21.75 25.70 -0.33
N PRO A 229 -22.09 26.47 0.74
CA PRO A 229 -22.47 27.86 0.60
C PRO A 229 -21.40 28.69 -0.12
N PRO A 230 -21.79 29.70 -0.92
CA PRO A 230 -20.85 30.58 -1.59
C PRO A 230 -19.85 31.21 -0.59
N GLY A 231 -18.55 31.15 -0.89
CA GLY A 231 -17.49 31.69 -0.04
C GLY A 231 -16.82 30.66 0.91
N THR A 232 -17.34 29.43 1.02
CA THR A 232 -16.67 28.37 1.77
C THR A 232 -15.72 27.59 0.84
N ASN A 233 -14.42 27.82 1.00
CA ASN A 233 -13.40 27.07 0.29
C ASN A 233 -12.78 26.03 1.22
N PHE A 234 -13.25 24.80 1.15
CA PHE A 234 -12.57 23.69 1.82
C PHE A 234 -11.29 23.31 1.06
N ASN A 235 -10.21 23.22 1.80
CA ASN A 235 -8.94 22.74 1.28
C ASN A 235 -9.09 21.34 0.64
N LEU A 236 -8.51 21.15 -0.55
CA LEU A 236 -8.57 19.89 -1.29
C LEU A 236 -8.11 18.69 -0.46
N LEU A 237 -7.03 18.86 0.32
CA LEU A 237 -6.50 17.81 1.20
C LEU A 237 -7.54 17.34 2.23
N ILE A 238 -8.25 18.28 2.85
CA ILE A 238 -9.29 17.97 3.85
C ILE A 238 -10.44 17.19 3.21
N ARG A 239 -10.87 17.57 2.00
CA ARG A 239 -11.93 16.85 1.27
C ARG A 239 -11.54 15.40 0.99
N VAL A 240 -10.31 15.19 0.51
CA VAL A 240 -9.78 13.86 0.22
C VAL A 240 -9.72 13.03 1.51
N ILE A 241 -9.21 13.58 2.62
CA ILE A 241 -9.15 12.90 3.91
C ILE A 241 -10.54 12.49 4.40
N ILE A 242 -11.54 13.37 4.30
CA ILE A 242 -12.92 13.06 4.70
C ILE A 242 -13.48 11.87 3.89
N MET A 243 -13.34 11.91 2.57
CA MET A 243 -13.85 10.83 1.70
C MET A 243 -13.10 9.51 1.91
N MET A 244 -11.77 9.56 2.06
CA MET A 244 -10.97 8.38 2.40
C MET A 244 -11.37 7.81 3.76
N THR A 245 -11.67 8.67 4.74
CA THR A 245 -12.15 8.27 6.07
C THR A 245 -13.49 7.55 5.96
N PHE A 246 -14.46 8.10 5.24
CA PHE A 246 -15.77 7.50 5.05
C PHE A 246 -15.68 6.15 4.32
N PHE A 247 -14.88 6.09 3.27
CA PHE A 247 -14.64 4.84 2.53
C PHE A 247 -13.97 3.77 3.39
N SER A 248 -12.98 4.15 4.19
CA SER A 248 -12.26 3.21 5.07
C SER A 248 -13.09 2.78 6.29
N ALA A 249 -14.10 3.57 6.70
CA ALA A 249 -14.98 3.26 7.81
C ALA A 249 -16.12 2.30 7.44
N ALA A 250 -16.47 2.20 6.16
CA ALA A 250 -17.54 1.36 5.63
C ALA A 250 -17.09 -0.08 5.35
#